data_ebcda0b9421e426a29f1c0eed2237908
#
_entry.id   ebcda0b9421e426a29f1c0eed2237908
#
_cell.length_a   1.000
_cell.length_b   1.000
_cell.length_c   1.000
_cell.angle_alpha   90.00
_cell.angle_beta   90.00
_cell.angle_gamma   90.00
#
_symmetry.space_group_name_H-M   'P 1'
#
loop_
_entity.id
_entity.type
_entity.pdbx_description
1 polymer ?
#
loop_
_entity_poly.entity_id
_entity_poly.type
_entity_poly.pdbx_seq_one_letter_code
_entity_poly.pdbx_strand_id
1 'polypeptide(L)'
;PLGRDYVKKQPFADQSKAALERLVLGKVVRLSYGGRRVDRHGRALAHLHLKDGTWVQGWLLEQGLARVYSFRDNRTRVAAMLALEEDARRRKEGLWGHRYYSILDAARSHKLVDTFQLVRARIKDAVRIKGRVYLNFGADWRKDFTVTISPKNLRLFGKAGLRPETWQGHEILVRGWINWRNGPMIDVTHPEQIEVL
;
A
#
# COMPACT_ATOMS: atom_id res chain seq x y z
N PRO A 1 -4.12 -18.19 3.50
CA PRO A 1 -5.28 -18.43 4.33
C PRO A 1 -5.48 -17.20 5.19
N LEU A 2 -6.61 -16.52 4.99
CA LEU A 2 -7.02 -15.39 5.82
C LEU A 2 -7.40 -15.99 7.17
N GLY A 3 -6.66 -15.64 8.24
CA GLY A 3 -6.94 -16.11 9.58
C GLY A 3 -8.34 -15.72 10.04
N ARG A 4 -8.91 -16.45 11.00
CA ARG A 4 -10.29 -16.27 11.51
C ARG A 4 -10.60 -14.86 12.03
N ASP A 5 -9.60 -14.03 12.31
CA ASP A 5 -9.76 -12.65 12.79
C ASP A 5 -10.13 -11.63 11.70
N TYR A 6 -10.16 -12.03 10.42
CA TYR A 6 -10.65 -11.21 9.31
C TYR A 6 -12.17 -10.97 9.35
N VAL A 7 -12.88 -11.64 10.23
CA VAL A 7 -14.33 -11.48 10.39
C VAL A 7 -14.69 -10.25 11.23
N LYS A 8 -13.76 -9.66 11.96
CA LYS A 8 -14.00 -8.37 12.61
C LYS A 8 -14.07 -7.27 11.57
N LYS A 9 -15.27 -6.73 11.38
CA LYS A 9 -15.55 -5.62 10.49
C LYS A 9 -14.57 -4.47 10.76
N GLN A 10 -13.76 -4.13 9.76
CA GLN A 10 -12.82 -3.03 9.92
C GLN A 10 -13.60 -1.71 10.12
N PRO A 11 -13.09 -0.79 10.95
CA PRO A 11 -13.68 0.54 11.07
C PRO A 11 -13.87 1.18 9.67
N PHE A 12 -14.92 1.96 9.48
CA PHE A 12 -15.29 2.58 8.20
C PHE A 12 -15.73 1.63 7.07
N ALA A 13 -15.75 0.32 7.24
CA ALA A 13 -16.16 -0.60 6.18
C ALA A 13 -17.60 -0.30 5.68
N ASP A 14 -18.52 -0.04 6.61
CA ASP A 14 -19.92 0.29 6.25
C ASP A 14 -20.06 1.66 5.63
N GLN A 15 -19.36 2.66 6.17
CA GLN A 15 -19.36 4.01 5.61
C GLN A 15 -18.81 3.99 4.18
N SER A 16 -17.71 3.28 3.94
CA SER A 16 -17.12 3.14 2.62
C SER A 16 -18.06 2.42 1.64
N LYS A 17 -18.70 1.34 2.10
CA LYS A 17 -19.70 0.62 1.31
C LYS A 17 -20.88 1.51 0.97
N ALA A 18 -21.49 2.15 1.94
CA ALA A 18 -22.66 3.03 1.75
C ALA A 18 -22.33 4.22 0.84
N ALA A 19 -21.13 4.79 0.97
CA ALA A 19 -20.66 5.87 0.11
C ALA A 19 -20.47 5.41 -1.34
N LEU A 20 -19.87 4.24 -1.55
CA LEU A 20 -19.72 3.64 -2.87
C LEU A 20 -21.09 3.33 -3.49
N GLU A 21 -22.01 2.73 -2.75
CA GLU A 21 -23.38 2.43 -3.21
C GLU A 21 -24.11 3.71 -3.64
N ARG A 22 -24.10 4.76 -2.84
CA ARG A 22 -24.69 6.07 -3.21
C ARG A 22 -24.07 6.65 -4.48
N LEU A 23 -22.76 6.43 -4.67
CA LEU A 23 -22.06 6.99 -5.82
C LEU A 23 -22.37 6.24 -7.12
N VAL A 24 -22.46 4.89 -7.10
CA VAL A 24 -22.47 4.09 -8.34
C VAL A 24 -23.68 3.17 -8.52
N LEU A 25 -24.46 2.87 -7.46
CA LEU A 25 -25.55 1.91 -7.56
C LEU A 25 -26.62 2.37 -8.56
N GLY A 26 -27.01 1.49 -9.49
CA GLY A 26 -27.96 1.79 -10.55
C GLY A 26 -27.42 2.71 -11.66
N LYS A 27 -26.14 3.09 -11.61
CA LYS A 27 -25.53 3.95 -12.64
C LYS A 27 -24.70 3.16 -13.63
N VAL A 28 -24.62 3.65 -14.86
CA VAL A 28 -23.72 3.14 -15.89
C VAL A 28 -22.31 3.67 -15.60
N VAL A 29 -21.35 2.78 -15.51
CA VAL A 29 -19.94 3.11 -15.31
C VAL A 29 -19.10 2.66 -16.51
N ARG A 30 -18.12 3.47 -16.89
CA ARG A 30 -17.09 3.10 -17.86
C ARG A 30 -15.92 2.47 -17.12
N LEU A 31 -15.44 1.33 -17.63
CA LEU A 31 -14.26 0.64 -17.11
C LEU A 31 -13.03 1.04 -17.93
N SER A 32 -11.93 1.41 -17.26
CA SER A 32 -10.63 1.59 -17.89
C SER A 32 -9.59 0.69 -17.23
N TYR A 33 -8.82 -0.03 -18.05
CA TYR A 33 -7.85 -1.02 -17.62
C TYR A 33 -6.44 -0.47 -17.78
N GLY A 34 -5.64 -0.61 -16.74
CA GLY A 34 -4.27 -0.07 -16.73
C GLY A 34 -3.17 -1.13 -16.61
N GLY A 35 -3.54 -2.39 -16.78
CA GLY A 35 -2.64 -3.53 -16.62
C GLY A 35 -3.40 -4.84 -16.76
N ARG A 36 -3.17 -5.78 -15.86
CA ARG A 36 -3.91 -7.04 -15.81
C ARG A 36 -5.40 -6.76 -15.64
N ARG A 37 -6.23 -7.38 -16.50
CA ARG A 37 -7.67 -7.10 -16.56
C ARG A 37 -8.50 -7.84 -15.51
N VAL A 38 -8.05 -9.02 -15.10
CA VAL A 38 -8.81 -9.90 -14.21
C VAL A 38 -7.86 -10.48 -13.16
N ASP A 39 -8.30 -10.54 -11.91
CA ASP A 39 -7.54 -11.19 -10.85
C ASP A 39 -7.68 -12.73 -10.87
N ARG A 40 -7.05 -13.41 -9.89
CA ARG A 40 -7.13 -14.87 -9.75
C ARG A 40 -8.52 -15.40 -9.38
N HIS A 41 -9.44 -14.53 -9.02
CA HIS A 41 -10.82 -14.86 -8.62
C HIS A 41 -11.85 -14.46 -9.69
N GLY A 42 -11.40 -14.07 -10.89
CA GLY A 42 -12.29 -13.64 -11.98
C GLY A 42 -12.83 -12.21 -11.84
N ARG A 43 -12.36 -11.40 -10.86
CA ARG A 43 -12.83 -10.03 -10.66
C ARG A 43 -12.11 -9.07 -11.59
N ALA A 44 -12.86 -8.15 -12.22
CA ALA A 44 -12.28 -7.11 -13.06
C ALA A 44 -11.39 -6.16 -12.25
N LEU A 45 -10.18 -5.90 -12.76
CA LEU A 45 -9.21 -4.94 -12.21
C LEU A 45 -9.24 -3.68 -13.06
N ALA A 46 -10.19 -2.81 -12.80
CA ALA A 46 -10.44 -1.61 -13.60
C ALA A 46 -10.64 -0.36 -12.74
N HIS A 47 -10.31 0.79 -13.31
CA HIS A 47 -10.79 2.08 -12.81
C HIS A 47 -12.19 2.34 -13.33
N LEU A 48 -13.09 2.81 -12.47
CA LEU A 48 -14.47 3.11 -12.78
C LEU A 48 -14.66 4.61 -12.96
N HIS A 49 -15.37 4.98 -14.01
CA HIS A 49 -15.72 6.37 -14.28
C HIS A 49 -17.22 6.50 -14.49
N LEU A 50 -17.85 7.47 -13.86
CA LEU A 50 -19.22 7.87 -14.11
C LEU A 50 -19.32 8.66 -15.43
N LYS A 51 -20.54 8.88 -15.91
CA LYS A 51 -20.79 9.65 -17.14
C LYS A 51 -20.33 11.11 -17.04
N ASP A 52 -20.39 11.70 -15.84
CA ASP A 52 -19.92 13.06 -15.55
C ASP A 52 -18.39 13.18 -15.45
N GLY A 53 -17.66 12.08 -15.64
CA GLY A 53 -16.20 12.03 -15.55
C GLY A 53 -15.65 11.67 -14.17
N THR A 54 -16.48 11.58 -13.14
CA THR A 54 -16.05 11.23 -11.78
C THR A 54 -15.29 9.91 -11.78
N TRP A 55 -14.03 9.93 -11.33
CA TRP A 55 -13.23 8.73 -11.10
C TRP A 55 -13.52 8.16 -9.71
N VAL A 56 -14.22 7.04 -9.67
CA VAL A 56 -14.77 6.46 -8.43
C VAL A 56 -13.71 6.16 -7.39
N GLN A 57 -12.57 5.52 -7.78
CA GLN A 57 -11.48 5.21 -6.84
C GLN A 57 -10.82 6.49 -6.32
N GLY A 58 -10.63 7.49 -7.19
CA GLY A 58 -10.08 8.79 -6.80
C GLY A 58 -10.97 9.48 -5.77
N TRP A 59 -12.27 9.53 -6.03
CA TRP A 59 -13.22 10.10 -5.10
C TRP A 59 -13.22 9.41 -3.72
N LEU A 60 -13.18 8.07 -3.68
CA LEU A 60 -13.11 7.34 -2.41
C LEU A 60 -11.82 7.64 -1.63
N LEU A 61 -10.69 7.79 -2.32
CA LEU A 61 -9.41 8.15 -1.69
C LEU A 61 -9.44 9.56 -1.13
N GLU A 62 -9.96 10.52 -1.90
CA GLU A 62 -10.11 11.92 -1.50
C GLU A 62 -10.99 12.10 -0.27
N GLN A 63 -12.07 11.31 -0.17
CA GLN A 63 -12.97 11.28 0.99
C GLN A 63 -12.42 10.45 2.17
N GLY A 64 -11.18 9.95 2.08
CA GLY A 64 -10.60 9.10 3.11
C GLY A 64 -11.39 7.81 3.38
N LEU A 65 -12.07 7.27 2.37
CA LEU A 65 -12.89 6.05 2.48
C LEU A 65 -12.20 4.81 1.93
N ALA A 66 -10.97 4.97 1.41
CA ALA A 66 -10.17 3.88 0.90
C ALA A 66 -8.68 4.13 1.18
N ARG A 67 -7.88 3.06 1.10
CA ARG A 67 -6.41 3.11 1.08
C ARG A 67 -5.90 2.58 -0.26
N VAL A 68 -4.80 3.14 -0.73
CA VAL A 68 -4.16 2.66 -1.96
C VAL A 68 -3.60 1.27 -1.75
N TYR A 69 -4.06 0.34 -2.57
CA TYR A 69 -3.54 -1.01 -2.68
C TYR A 69 -3.21 -1.28 -4.15
N SER A 70 -1.93 -1.30 -4.47
CA SER A 70 -1.43 -1.42 -5.85
C SER A 70 -0.76 -2.76 -6.08
N PHE A 71 -0.66 -3.14 -7.35
CA PHE A 71 -0.06 -4.39 -7.78
C PHE A 71 1.03 -4.11 -8.80
N ARG A 72 2.06 -4.95 -8.79
CA ARG A 72 3.20 -4.87 -9.67
C ARG A 72 2.84 -4.83 -11.16
N ASP A 73 1.79 -5.54 -11.56
CA ASP A 73 1.30 -5.68 -12.93
C ASP A 73 0.08 -4.80 -13.24
N ASN A 74 -0.29 -3.89 -12.30
CA ASN A 74 -1.37 -2.93 -12.48
C ASN A 74 -1.04 -1.62 -11.76
N ARG A 75 -0.20 -0.78 -12.40
CA ARG A 75 0.39 0.43 -11.81
C ARG A 75 -0.19 1.73 -12.37
N THR A 76 -1.11 1.64 -13.31
CA THR A 76 -1.74 2.82 -13.91
C THR A 76 -2.46 3.64 -12.84
N ARG A 77 -2.26 4.96 -12.89
CA ARG A 77 -2.83 5.93 -11.93
C ARG A 77 -2.39 5.78 -10.47
N VAL A 78 -1.45 4.89 -10.13
CA VAL A 78 -1.04 4.72 -8.74
C VAL A 78 -0.47 6.03 -8.16
N ALA A 79 0.32 6.78 -8.92
CA ALA A 79 0.82 8.08 -8.47
C ALA A 79 -0.33 9.07 -8.12
N ALA A 80 -1.35 9.14 -8.96
CA ALA A 80 -2.53 9.97 -8.68
C ALA A 80 -3.32 9.47 -7.46
N MET A 81 -3.44 8.15 -7.29
CA MET A 81 -4.08 7.55 -6.12
C MET A 81 -3.32 7.90 -4.83
N LEU A 82 -1.98 7.83 -4.86
CA LEU A 82 -1.12 8.16 -3.72
C LEU A 82 -1.24 9.63 -3.34
N ALA A 83 -1.28 10.55 -4.30
CA ALA A 83 -1.46 11.97 -4.05
C ALA A 83 -2.81 12.28 -3.37
N LEU A 84 -3.91 11.68 -3.84
CA LEU A 84 -5.23 11.84 -3.23
C LEU A 84 -5.28 11.25 -1.81
N GLU A 85 -4.66 10.08 -1.61
CA GLU A 85 -4.56 9.46 -0.29
C GLU A 85 -3.72 10.31 0.67
N GLU A 86 -2.59 10.85 0.22
CA GLU A 86 -1.73 11.72 1.03
C GLU A 86 -2.48 12.98 1.48
N ASP A 87 -3.23 13.59 0.59
CA ASP A 87 -4.05 14.76 0.86
C ASP A 87 -5.13 14.46 1.91
N ALA A 88 -5.88 13.38 1.75
CA ALA A 88 -6.88 12.92 2.72
C ALA A 88 -6.22 12.61 4.08
N ARG A 89 -5.05 11.97 4.07
CA ARG A 89 -4.26 11.66 5.27
C ARG A 89 -3.82 12.93 6.01
N ARG A 90 -3.33 13.94 5.29
CA ARG A 90 -2.92 15.23 5.86
C ARG A 90 -4.09 15.96 6.51
N ARG A 91 -5.28 15.92 5.91
CA ARG A 91 -6.51 16.47 6.47
C ARG A 91 -7.15 15.59 7.56
N LYS A 92 -6.61 14.40 7.81
CA LYS A 92 -7.20 13.39 8.71
C LYS A 92 -8.63 13.01 8.31
N GLU A 93 -8.91 13.01 7.01
CA GLU A 93 -10.24 12.74 6.47
C GLU A 93 -10.63 11.26 6.60
N GLY A 94 -11.89 11.01 6.94
CA GLY A 94 -12.45 9.66 7.02
C GLY A 94 -11.64 8.70 7.89
N LEU A 95 -11.19 7.59 7.30
CA LEU A 95 -10.40 6.57 8.00
C LEU A 95 -9.08 7.11 8.59
N TRP A 96 -8.52 8.18 8.03
CA TRP A 96 -7.24 8.74 8.48
C TRP A 96 -7.33 9.50 9.82
N GLY A 97 -8.54 9.87 10.25
CA GLY A 97 -8.82 10.37 11.60
C GLY A 97 -8.89 9.27 12.66
N HIS A 98 -8.97 8.00 12.27
CA HIS A 98 -9.16 6.90 13.19
C HIS A 98 -7.85 6.18 13.52
N ARG A 99 -7.57 5.93 14.81
CA ARG A 99 -6.33 5.32 15.32
C ARG A 99 -5.96 3.97 14.68
N TYR A 100 -6.95 3.21 14.21
CA TYR A 100 -6.72 1.91 13.55
C TYR A 100 -5.91 2.04 12.25
N TYR A 101 -6.04 3.18 11.56
CA TYR A 101 -5.37 3.47 10.29
C TYR A 101 -4.17 4.40 10.43
N SER A 102 -3.74 4.70 11.64
CA SER A 102 -2.54 5.50 11.85
C SER A 102 -1.31 4.87 11.21
N ILE A 103 -0.39 5.71 10.74
CA ILE A 103 0.92 5.26 10.27
C ILE A 103 1.62 4.58 11.44
N LEU A 104 2.10 3.37 11.20
CA LEU A 104 2.75 2.53 12.19
C LEU A 104 4.25 2.87 12.27
N ASP A 105 4.76 2.99 13.48
CA ASP A 105 6.20 2.95 13.72
C ASP A 105 6.74 1.52 13.55
N ALA A 106 7.91 1.37 12.93
CA ALA A 106 8.51 0.06 12.67
C ALA A 106 8.68 -0.78 13.93
N ALA A 107 8.98 -0.17 15.09
CA ALA A 107 9.13 -0.87 16.36
C ALA A 107 7.84 -1.57 16.84
N ARG A 108 6.68 -1.14 16.33
CA ARG A 108 5.37 -1.71 16.66
C ARG A 108 4.88 -2.73 15.64
N SER A 109 5.61 -2.96 14.56
CA SER A 109 5.20 -3.81 13.43
C SER A 109 4.94 -5.27 13.81
N HIS A 110 5.63 -5.79 14.85
CA HIS A 110 5.46 -7.15 15.37
C HIS A 110 4.05 -7.46 15.87
N LYS A 111 3.27 -6.44 16.25
CA LYS A 111 1.90 -6.58 16.76
C LYS A 111 0.86 -6.71 15.65
N LEU A 112 1.23 -6.44 14.40
CA LEU A 112 0.32 -6.32 13.26
C LEU A 112 0.72 -7.23 12.09
N VAL A 113 1.32 -8.37 12.40
CA VAL A 113 1.60 -9.43 11.41
C VAL A 113 0.27 -9.88 10.77
N ASP A 114 0.33 -10.28 9.50
CA ASP A 114 -0.80 -10.66 8.65
C ASP A 114 -1.83 -9.52 8.42
N THR A 115 -1.40 -8.26 8.58
CA THR A 115 -2.21 -7.09 8.23
C THR A 115 -1.53 -6.21 7.18
N PHE A 116 -2.34 -5.46 6.40
CA PHE A 116 -1.84 -4.45 5.48
C PHE A 116 -1.65 -3.11 6.22
N GLN A 117 -0.42 -2.60 6.25
CA GLN A 117 -0.07 -1.39 6.99
C GLN A 117 0.73 -0.39 6.16
N LEU A 118 0.70 0.86 6.63
CA LEU A 118 1.67 1.91 6.29
C LEU A 118 2.65 2.03 7.46
N VAL A 119 3.93 1.79 7.19
CA VAL A 119 4.99 1.82 8.21
C VAL A 119 5.97 2.93 7.87
N ARG A 120 6.23 3.83 8.84
CA ARG A 120 7.24 4.87 8.74
C ARG A 120 8.45 4.46 9.56
N ALA A 121 9.63 4.58 8.98
CA ALA A 121 10.88 4.31 9.68
C ALA A 121 12.09 4.89 8.95
N ARG A 122 13.17 5.15 9.70
CA ARG A 122 14.48 5.53 9.17
C ARG A 122 15.31 4.28 8.89
N ILE A 123 15.82 4.15 7.68
CA ILE A 123 16.65 3.02 7.26
C ILE A 123 18.00 3.10 7.99
N LYS A 124 18.26 2.13 8.84
CA LYS A 124 19.53 2.01 9.56
C LYS A 124 20.64 1.43 8.69
N ASP A 125 20.30 0.42 7.89
CA ASP A 125 21.23 -0.26 7.01
C ASP A 125 20.53 -0.71 5.73
N ALA A 126 21.20 -0.56 4.59
CA ALA A 126 20.72 -0.94 3.27
C ALA A 126 21.74 -1.84 2.59
N VAL A 127 21.45 -3.14 2.50
CA VAL A 127 22.38 -4.12 1.95
C VAL A 127 21.80 -4.89 0.78
N ARG A 128 22.67 -5.29 -0.15
CA ARG A 128 22.32 -6.15 -1.26
C ARG A 128 23.01 -7.49 -1.15
N ILE A 129 22.23 -8.56 -0.92
CA ILE A 129 22.74 -9.93 -0.75
C ILE A 129 22.11 -10.82 -1.82
N LYS A 130 22.92 -11.50 -2.63
CA LYS A 130 22.48 -12.38 -3.73
C LYS A 130 21.44 -11.72 -4.64
N GLY A 131 21.63 -10.42 -4.92
CA GLY A 131 20.77 -9.61 -5.77
C GLY A 131 19.47 -9.10 -5.13
N ARG A 132 19.15 -9.49 -3.89
CA ARG A 132 18.03 -8.97 -3.10
C ARG A 132 18.49 -7.79 -2.26
N VAL A 133 17.69 -6.73 -2.18
CA VAL A 133 17.93 -5.62 -1.26
C VAL A 133 17.15 -5.87 0.03
N TYR A 134 17.80 -5.58 1.15
CA TYR A 134 17.24 -5.54 2.49
C TYR A 134 17.44 -4.14 3.05
N LEU A 135 16.37 -3.52 3.50
CA LEU A 135 16.39 -2.27 4.25
C LEU A 135 16.04 -2.64 5.69
N ASN A 136 17.00 -2.48 6.59
CA ASN A 136 16.89 -2.86 8.00
C ASN A 136 16.65 -1.61 8.85
N PHE A 137 15.81 -1.71 9.87
CA PHE A 137 15.38 -0.57 10.67
C PHE A 137 15.78 -0.66 12.14
N GLY A 138 16.38 -1.76 12.58
CA GLY A 138 16.86 -1.96 13.94
C GLY A 138 18.28 -2.46 14.00
N ALA A 139 18.74 -2.77 15.21
CA ALA A 139 20.10 -3.30 15.48
C ALA A 139 20.22 -4.79 15.20
N ASP A 140 19.13 -5.53 15.34
CA ASP A 140 19.07 -6.98 15.14
C ASP A 140 18.13 -7.33 13.99
N TRP A 141 18.68 -7.44 12.79
CA TRP A 141 17.92 -7.81 11.59
C TRP A 141 17.17 -9.15 11.70
N ARG A 142 17.47 -9.97 12.72
CA ARG A 142 16.77 -11.24 12.98
C ARG A 142 15.44 -11.07 13.70
N LYS A 143 15.19 -9.89 14.28
CA LYS A 143 14.00 -9.61 15.10
C LYS A 143 13.30 -8.34 14.69
N ASP A 144 14.04 -7.38 14.11
CA ASP A 144 13.55 -6.06 13.81
C ASP A 144 12.81 -6.03 12.46
N PHE A 145 12.03 -4.99 12.26
CA PHE A 145 11.33 -4.77 11.00
C PHE A 145 12.31 -4.68 9.84
N THR A 146 11.96 -5.34 8.73
CA THR A 146 12.77 -5.33 7.51
C THR A 146 11.86 -5.12 6.29
N VAL A 147 12.32 -4.32 5.34
CA VAL A 147 11.75 -4.24 3.98
C VAL A 147 12.66 -4.99 3.04
N THR A 148 12.11 -5.84 2.19
CA THR A 148 12.88 -6.59 1.21
C THR A 148 12.38 -6.39 -0.20
N ILE A 149 13.32 -6.35 -1.17
CA ILE A 149 13.02 -6.20 -2.59
C ILE A 149 13.75 -7.30 -3.35
N SER A 150 13.02 -8.22 -3.96
CA SER A 150 13.61 -9.34 -4.70
C SER A 150 14.32 -8.87 -5.98
N PRO A 151 15.28 -9.65 -6.53
CA PRO A 151 15.98 -9.31 -7.78
C PRO A 151 15.02 -9.03 -8.95
N LYS A 152 13.94 -9.81 -9.04
CA LYS A 152 12.89 -9.64 -10.06
C LYS A 152 12.19 -8.27 -9.94
N ASN A 153 11.97 -7.81 -8.72
CA ASN A 153 11.25 -6.56 -8.44
C ASN A 153 12.19 -5.36 -8.58
N LEU A 154 13.46 -5.48 -8.21
CA LEU A 154 14.49 -4.43 -8.36
C LEU A 154 14.60 -3.89 -9.80
N ARG A 155 14.27 -4.69 -10.80
CA ARG A 155 14.22 -4.21 -12.19
C ARG A 155 13.22 -3.07 -12.41
N LEU A 156 12.12 -3.05 -11.66
CA LEU A 156 11.14 -1.95 -11.74
C LEU A 156 11.67 -0.68 -11.08
N PHE A 157 12.42 -0.82 -9.98
CA PHE A 157 13.10 0.31 -9.33
C PHE A 157 14.16 0.90 -10.27
N GLY A 158 15.01 0.06 -10.86
CA GLY A 158 16.01 0.52 -11.83
C GLY A 158 15.40 1.25 -13.04
N LYS A 159 14.25 0.77 -13.58
CA LYS A 159 13.52 1.46 -14.65
C LYS A 159 12.96 2.81 -14.20
N ALA A 160 12.68 3.00 -12.92
CA ALA A 160 12.25 4.26 -12.33
C ALA A 160 13.43 5.15 -11.86
N GLY A 161 14.68 4.76 -12.14
CA GLY A 161 15.87 5.50 -11.71
C GLY A 161 16.17 5.37 -10.21
N LEU A 162 15.53 4.42 -9.51
CA LEU A 162 15.65 4.27 -8.07
C LEU A 162 16.64 3.16 -7.71
N ARG A 163 17.45 3.43 -6.69
CA ARG A 163 18.49 2.53 -6.18
C ARG A 163 18.31 2.32 -4.66
N PRO A 164 17.41 1.43 -4.24
CA PRO A 164 17.07 1.25 -2.82
C PRO A 164 18.28 0.91 -1.93
N GLU A 165 19.32 0.29 -2.47
CA GLU A 165 20.57 0.00 -1.78
C GLU A 165 21.35 1.26 -1.34
N THR A 166 21.00 2.44 -1.86
CA THR A 166 21.63 3.72 -1.48
C THR A 166 20.82 4.53 -0.46
N TRP A 167 19.70 4.00 0.04
CA TRP A 167 18.78 4.74 0.89
C TRP A 167 19.10 4.67 2.40
N GLN A 168 20.26 4.16 2.77
CA GLN A 168 20.69 4.19 4.17
C GLN A 168 20.61 5.61 4.75
N GLY A 169 20.07 5.74 5.93
CA GLY A 169 19.87 7.02 6.60
C GLY A 169 18.60 7.79 6.21
N HIS A 170 17.94 7.42 5.10
CA HIS A 170 16.68 8.05 4.71
C HIS A 170 15.52 7.55 5.57
N GLU A 171 14.54 8.42 5.78
CA GLU A 171 13.24 8.04 6.32
C GLU A 171 12.33 7.63 5.15
N ILE A 172 11.59 6.55 5.32
CA ILE A 172 10.63 6.08 4.32
C ILE A 172 9.25 5.84 4.93
N LEU A 173 8.24 5.92 4.08
CA LEU A 173 6.92 5.38 4.31
C LEU A 173 6.71 4.19 3.37
N VAL A 174 6.60 2.99 3.92
CA VAL A 174 6.36 1.77 3.16
C VAL A 174 4.97 1.21 3.42
N ARG A 175 4.32 0.71 2.37
CA ARG A 175 2.99 0.08 2.44
C ARG A 175 3.03 -1.36 1.99
N GLY A 176 2.39 -2.24 2.74
CA GLY A 176 2.31 -3.66 2.40
C GLY A 176 1.78 -4.53 3.51
N TRP A 177 1.66 -5.82 3.20
CA TRP A 177 1.36 -6.84 4.20
C TRP A 177 2.59 -7.10 5.04
N ILE A 178 2.42 -7.04 6.37
CA ILE A 178 3.47 -7.43 7.31
C ILE A 178 3.44 -8.95 7.44
N ASN A 179 4.48 -9.61 6.95
CA ASN A 179 4.70 -11.04 7.14
C ASN A 179 5.71 -11.26 8.26
N TRP A 180 5.78 -12.48 8.78
CA TRP A 180 6.82 -12.88 9.74
C TRP A 180 7.89 -13.73 9.05
N ARG A 181 9.11 -13.21 8.98
CA ARG A 181 10.28 -13.95 8.48
C ARG A 181 11.55 -13.36 9.07
N ASN A 182 12.08 -13.97 10.12
CA ASN A 182 13.16 -13.37 10.91
C ASN A 182 12.76 -11.95 11.37
N GLY A 183 11.63 -11.84 12.08
CA GLY A 183 11.01 -10.58 12.41
C GLY A 183 9.90 -10.14 11.43
N PRO A 184 9.23 -9.03 11.74
CA PRO A 184 8.22 -8.45 10.86
C PRO A 184 8.83 -7.96 9.56
N MET A 185 8.20 -8.27 8.42
CA MET A 185 8.76 -7.98 7.10
C MET A 185 7.70 -7.56 6.10
N ILE A 186 8.01 -6.56 5.27
CA ILE A 186 7.25 -6.23 4.07
C ILE A 186 8.06 -6.60 2.83
N ASP A 187 7.53 -7.50 1.99
CA ASP A 187 8.07 -7.78 0.66
C ASP A 187 7.52 -6.75 -0.34
N VAL A 188 8.37 -5.83 -0.78
CA VAL A 188 8.02 -4.80 -1.75
C VAL A 188 8.18 -5.33 -3.18
N THR A 189 7.18 -5.09 -4.00
CA THR A 189 7.09 -5.62 -5.36
C THR A 189 7.25 -4.59 -6.46
N HIS A 190 7.03 -3.31 -6.16
CA HIS A 190 7.13 -2.19 -7.11
C HIS A 190 7.37 -0.86 -6.37
N PRO A 191 7.91 0.16 -7.06
CA PRO A 191 8.37 1.40 -6.44
C PRO A 191 7.31 2.14 -5.62
N GLU A 192 6.06 2.19 -6.08
CA GLU A 192 4.99 2.97 -5.46
C GLU A 192 4.54 2.43 -4.09
N GLN A 193 5.12 1.32 -3.63
CA GLN A 193 4.95 0.87 -2.25
C GLN A 193 5.89 1.58 -1.26
N ILE A 194 6.87 2.36 -1.74
CA ILE A 194 7.82 3.09 -0.88
C ILE A 194 7.83 4.57 -1.29
N GLU A 195 7.63 5.43 -0.33
CA GLU A 195 7.83 6.87 -0.42
C GLU A 195 9.10 7.20 0.38
N VAL A 196 10.10 7.85 -0.23
CA VAL A 196 11.28 8.40 0.47
C VAL A 196 10.90 9.80 0.91
N LEU A 197 11.02 10.10 2.23
CA LEU A 197 10.55 11.32 2.87
C LEU A 197 11.67 12.36 3.02
#